data_d405413d6af29d073b03c260d168f86b
#
_entry.id   d405413d6af29d073b03c260d168f86b
#
_cell.length_a   1.000
_cell.length_b   1.000
_cell.length_c   1.000
_cell.angle_alpha   90.00
_cell.angle_beta   90.00
_cell.angle_gamma   90.00
#
_symmetry.space_group_name_H-M   'P 1'
#
loop_
_entity.id
_entity.type
_entity.pdbx_description
1 polymer ?
#
loop_
_entity_poly.entity_id
_entity_poly.type
_entity_poly.pdbx_seq_one_letter_code
_entity_poly.pdbx_strand_id
1 'polypeptide(L)'
;MRFSSQTKVLTEGGTTEDGDEKVTVKDAKAVTIITSIGTDYKNDYPVYRTGESQEQVASRVRAYVDKAADTVVNDSYDTLKQAHVDDYSSIFGRVNLDLGQVPSEKTTDKLLKAYNDGSASEQERRYLEVMLFQYGRYLTIESSRETPEDDPSRATLPSNLQGIWV
;
A
#
# COMPACT_ATOMS: atom_id res chain seq x y z
N MET A 1 10.81 -19.05 8.81
CA MET A 1 10.86 -17.61 8.56
C MET A 1 10.27 -16.90 9.77
N ARG A 2 10.98 -15.90 10.30
CA ARG A 2 10.47 -15.05 11.37
C ARG A 2 9.63 -13.94 10.75
N PHE A 3 8.61 -13.50 11.45
CA PHE A 3 7.81 -12.34 11.01
C PHE A 3 7.31 -11.55 12.21
N SER A 4 6.99 -10.30 12.00
CA SER A 4 6.30 -9.45 12.96
C SER A 4 5.28 -8.57 12.24
N SER A 5 4.16 -8.33 12.89
CA SER A 5 3.19 -7.30 12.50
C SER A 5 2.99 -6.36 13.68
N GLN A 6 3.01 -5.07 13.43
CA GLN A 6 2.77 -4.02 14.43
C GLN A 6 1.69 -3.08 13.91
N THR A 7 0.75 -2.75 14.76
CA THR A 7 -0.34 -1.81 14.44
C THR A 7 -0.44 -0.76 15.52
N LYS A 8 -0.62 0.50 15.12
CA LYS A 8 -0.89 1.63 16.03
C LYS A 8 -2.16 2.33 15.56
N VAL A 9 -3.02 2.64 16.52
CA VAL A 9 -4.28 3.35 16.31
C VAL A 9 -4.15 4.75 16.89
N LEU A 10 -4.36 5.76 16.06
CA LEU A 10 -4.33 7.17 16.45
C LEU A 10 -5.73 7.75 16.27
N THR A 11 -6.18 8.57 17.20
CA THR A 11 -7.50 9.18 17.17
C THR A 11 -7.43 10.69 17.25
N GLU A 12 -8.29 11.35 16.49
CA GLU A 12 -8.56 12.77 16.65
C GLU A 12 -9.82 12.93 17.52
N GLY A 13 -9.62 13.28 18.79
CA GLY A 13 -10.67 13.30 19.80
C GLY A 13 -11.10 11.89 20.24
N GLY A 14 -12.13 11.84 21.07
CA GLY A 14 -12.65 10.59 21.60
C GLY A 14 -11.75 9.88 22.60
N THR A 15 -11.99 8.58 22.78
CA THR A 15 -11.22 7.72 23.68
C THR A 15 -10.81 6.43 22.99
N THR A 16 -9.66 5.89 23.37
CA THR A 16 -9.15 4.60 22.92
C THR A 16 -8.95 3.69 24.12
N GLU A 17 -9.48 2.48 24.04
CA GLU A 17 -9.34 1.44 25.07
C GLU A 17 -8.68 0.21 24.44
N ASP A 18 -7.53 -0.20 24.95
CA ASP A 18 -6.84 -1.42 24.52
C ASP A 18 -7.43 -2.64 25.24
N GLY A 19 -7.73 -3.69 24.50
CA GLY A 19 -8.15 -4.98 25.00
C GLY A 19 -7.25 -6.10 24.46
N ASP A 20 -7.41 -7.32 24.97
CA ASP A 20 -6.55 -8.46 24.60
C ASP A 20 -6.54 -8.77 23.10
N GLU A 21 -7.68 -8.59 22.42
CA GLU A 21 -7.83 -8.96 21.00
C GLU A 21 -8.34 -7.79 20.14
N LYS A 22 -8.57 -6.62 20.72
CA LYS A 22 -9.13 -5.48 20.02
C LYS A 22 -8.74 -4.15 20.64
N VAL A 23 -8.72 -3.14 19.79
CA VAL A 23 -8.72 -1.73 20.20
C VAL A 23 -10.12 -1.16 19.98
N THR A 24 -10.69 -0.57 21.01
CA THR A 24 -12.02 0.06 20.93
C THR A 24 -11.86 1.58 20.90
N VAL A 25 -12.41 2.20 19.88
CA VAL A 25 -12.41 3.68 19.74
C VAL A 25 -13.85 4.16 19.87
N LYS A 26 -14.09 5.22 20.68
CA LYS A 26 -15.40 5.84 20.90
C LYS A 26 -15.32 7.35 20.67
N ASP A 27 -16.34 7.88 20.02
CA ASP A 27 -16.56 9.33 19.83
C ASP A 27 -15.40 10.08 19.17
N ALA A 28 -14.56 9.39 18.37
CA ALA A 28 -13.47 10.00 17.64
C ALA A 28 -14.00 10.67 16.35
N LYS A 29 -13.47 11.85 16.04
CA LYS A 29 -13.73 12.57 14.78
C LYS A 29 -13.05 11.90 13.60
N ALA A 30 -11.83 11.41 13.82
CA ALA A 30 -11.07 10.64 12.85
C ALA A 30 -10.26 9.55 13.53
N VAL A 31 -9.96 8.47 12.80
CA VAL A 31 -9.11 7.36 13.25
C VAL A 31 -8.09 7.07 12.15
N THR A 32 -6.81 7.07 12.51
CA THR A 32 -5.72 6.64 11.63
C THR A 32 -5.15 5.33 12.16
N ILE A 33 -5.15 4.31 11.32
CA ILE A 33 -4.59 2.99 11.64
C ILE A 33 -3.33 2.80 10.81
N ILE A 34 -2.20 2.62 11.48
CA ILE A 34 -0.89 2.43 10.86
C ILE A 34 -0.45 1.01 11.15
N THR A 35 -0.23 0.22 10.09
CA THR A 35 0.22 -1.17 10.20
C THR A 35 1.49 -1.36 9.39
N SER A 36 2.46 -2.05 9.97
CA SER A 36 3.65 -2.53 9.27
C SER A 36 3.84 -4.02 9.54
N ILE A 37 4.28 -4.73 8.51
CA ILE A 37 4.59 -6.15 8.57
C ILE A 37 6.00 -6.34 8.00
N GLY A 38 6.80 -7.16 8.65
CA GLY A 38 8.14 -7.48 8.18
C GLY A 38 8.55 -8.90 8.50
N THR A 39 9.50 -9.39 7.72
CA THR A 39 10.06 -10.75 7.87
C THR A 39 11.58 -10.70 7.87
N ASP A 40 12.22 -11.81 8.26
CA ASP A 40 13.66 -12.01 8.11
C ASP A 40 14.06 -12.53 6.72
N TYR A 41 13.17 -12.44 5.73
CA TYR A 41 13.50 -12.85 4.37
C TYR A 41 14.51 -11.89 3.73
N LYS A 42 15.48 -12.46 3.02
CA LYS A 42 16.42 -11.76 2.14
C LYS A 42 16.63 -12.60 0.89
N ASN A 43 16.60 -12.00 -0.29
CA ASN A 43 16.86 -12.70 -1.54
C ASN A 43 18.37 -12.91 -1.74
N ASP A 44 18.97 -13.79 -0.92
CA ASP A 44 20.41 -14.05 -0.88
C ASP A 44 20.64 -15.56 -0.73
N TYR A 45 21.06 -16.19 -1.83
CA TYR A 45 21.35 -17.62 -1.89
C TYR A 45 22.58 -17.94 -1.00
N PRO A 46 22.62 -19.08 -0.31
CA PRO A 46 21.61 -20.14 -0.20
C PRO A 46 20.67 -20.01 1.00
N VAL A 47 20.82 -19.01 1.84
CA VAL A 47 20.18 -18.93 3.16
C VAL A 47 18.79 -18.29 3.09
N TYR A 48 18.62 -17.31 2.23
CA TYR A 48 17.37 -16.53 2.09
C TYR A 48 16.86 -15.91 3.38
N ARG A 49 17.78 -15.43 4.25
CA ARG A 49 17.49 -14.83 5.55
C ARG A 49 18.46 -13.70 5.85
N THR A 50 17.95 -12.67 6.56
CA THR A 50 18.80 -11.57 7.08
C THR A 50 19.66 -12.01 8.27
N GLY A 51 19.28 -13.09 8.97
CA GLY A 51 19.92 -13.51 10.22
C GLY A 51 19.36 -12.79 11.46
N GLU A 52 18.43 -11.84 11.30
CA GLU A 52 17.79 -11.14 12.42
C GLU A 52 17.11 -12.11 13.39
N SER A 53 17.18 -11.82 14.69
CA SER A 53 16.37 -12.49 15.71
C SER A 53 14.90 -12.05 15.60
N GLN A 54 14.00 -12.74 16.29
CA GLN A 54 12.58 -12.36 16.33
C GLN A 54 12.39 -10.94 16.89
N GLU A 55 13.17 -10.59 17.93
CA GLU A 55 13.15 -9.28 18.57
C GLU A 55 13.66 -8.18 17.64
N GLN A 56 14.69 -8.47 16.82
CA GLN A 56 15.22 -7.54 15.84
C GLN A 56 14.20 -7.24 14.73
N VAL A 57 13.54 -8.27 14.19
CA VAL A 57 12.45 -8.10 13.23
C VAL A 57 11.32 -7.27 13.83
N ALA A 58 10.89 -7.59 15.05
CA ALA A 58 9.83 -6.86 15.75
C ALA A 58 10.21 -5.39 16.01
N SER A 59 11.46 -5.14 16.42
CA SER A 59 11.96 -3.77 16.67
C SER A 59 12.00 -2.94 15.39
N ARG A 60 12.48 -3.51 14.29
CA ARG A 60 12.52 -2.83 12.99
C ARG A 60 11.11 -2.48 12.50
N VAL A 61 10.17 -3.43 12.57
CA VAL A 61 8.77 -3.20 12.17
C VAL A 61 8.12 -2.14 13.03
N ARG A 62 8.38 -2.14 14.33
CA ARG A 62 7.90 -1.11 15.26
C ARG A 62 8.42 0.27 14.89
N ALA A 63 9.70 0.38 14.57
CA ALA A 63 10.31 1.67 14.19
C ALA A 63 9.61 2.31 12.97
N TYR A 64 9.17 1.52 11.99
CA TYR A 64 8.40 2.05 10.86
C TYR A 64 7.03 2.58 11.28
N VAL A 65 6.31 1.84 12.14
CA VAL A 65 5.01 2.28 12.67
C VAL A 65 5.15 3.55 13.51
N ASP A 66 6.16 3.60 14.38
CA ASP A 66 6.39 4.75 15.25
C ASP A 66 6.77 5.99 14.42
N LYS A 67 7.65 5.86 13.43
CA LYS A 67 8.01 6.96 12.54
C LYS A 67 6.79 7.55 11.80
N ALA A 68 5.92 6.69 11.27
CA ALA A 68 4.71 7.14 10.58
C ALA A 68 3.71 7.78 11.56
N ALA A 69 3.56 7.20 12.76
CA ALA A 69 2.71 7.73 13.82
C ALA A 69 3.19 9.10 14.30
N ASP A 70 4.49 9.26 14.49
CA ASP A 70 5.10 10.54 14.90
C ASP A 70 4.87 11.62 13.84
N THR A 71 4.91 11.29 12.55
CA THR A 71 4.55 12.23 11.49
C THR A 71 3.09 12.68 11.60
N VAL A 72 2.16 11.75 11.84
CA VAL A 72 0.73 12.08 11.99
C VAL A 72 0.49 12.94 13.22
N VAL A 73 1.17 12.64 14.35
CA VAL A 73 0.98 13.34 15.63
C VAL A 73 1.62 14.73 15.61
N ASN A 74 2.83 14.86 15.08
CA ASN A 74 3.60 16.10 15.14
C ASN A 74 3.26 17.06 14.00
N ASP A 75 2.87 16.52 12.84
CA ASP A 75 2.51 17.31 11.67
C ASP A 75 1.02 17.10 11.31
N SER A 76 0.72 16.08 10.50
CA SER A 76 -0.67 15.70 10.14
C SER A 76 -0.71 14.38 9.36
N TYR A 77 -1.90 13.80 9.23
CA TYR A 77 -2.18 12.73 8.29
C TYR A 77 -1.89 13.14 6.83
N ASP A 78 -2.21 14.38 6.47
CA ASP A 78 -1.99 14.89 5.12
C ASP A 78 -0.50 14.98 4.77
N THR A 79 0.38 15.29 5.72
CA THR A 79 1.84 15.24 5.53
C THR A 79 2.31 13.83 5.21
N LEU A 80 1.84 12.82 5.94
CA LEU A 80 2.17 11.42 5.67
C LEU A 80 1.65 10.98 4.29
N LYS A 81 0.41 11.34 3.97
CA LYS A 81 -0.21 11.07 2.66
C LYS A 81 0.56 11.74 1.53
N GLN A 82 0.96 13.01 1.71
CA GLN A 82 1.70 13.73 0.66
C GLN A 82 3.06 13.10 0.40
N ALA A 83 3.79 12.70 1.44
CA ALA A 83 5.05 11.98 1.28
C ALA A 83 4.88 10.69 0.46
N HIS A 84 3.81 9.93 0.69
CA HIS A 84 3.47 8.76 -0.11
C HIS A 84 3.16 9.13 -1.57
N VAL A 85 2.35 10.17 -1.78
CA VAL A 85 1.99 10.63 -3.14
C VAL A 85 3.22 11.08 -3.91
N ASP A 86 4.13 11.84 -3.30
CA ASP A 86 5.33 12.35 -3.94
C ASP A 86 6.27 11.20 -4.33
N ASP A 87 6.51 10.26 -3.43
CA ASP A 87 7.31 9.06 -3.69
C ASP A 87 6.72 8.24 -4.85
N TYR A 88 5.44 7.93 -4.77
CA TYR A 88 4.76 7.10 -5.75
C TYR A 88 4.68 7.76 -7.13
N SER A 89 4.31 9.05 -7.19
CA SER A 89 4.14 9.81 -8.42
C SER A 89 5.45 9.95 -9.20
N SER A 90 6.59 9.91 -8.52
CA SER A 90 7.91 9.94 -9.14
C SER A 90 8.14 8.78 -10.12
N ILE A 91 7.47 7.66 -9.90
CA ILE A 91 7.52 6.47 -10.76
C ILE A 91 6.28 6.38 -11.64
N PHE A 92 5.10 6.51 -11.06
CA PHE A 92 3.83 6.35 -11.77
C PHE A 92 3.66 7.38 -12.91
N GLY A 93 4.10 8.61 -12.69
CA GLY A 93 4.01 9.70 -13.67
C GLY A 93 4.90 9.54 -14.91
N ARG A 94 5.81 8.55 -14.93
CA ARG A 94 6.72 8.32 -16.07
C ARG A 94 6.03 7.74 -17.31
N VAL A 95 4.86 7.13 -17.14
CA VAL A 95 4.09 6.51 -18.23
C VAL A 95 2.64 6.93 -18.13
N ASN A 96 2.10 7.39 -19.25
CA ASN A 96 0.69 7.68 -19.41
C ASN A 96 0.14 6.92 -20.64
N LEU A 97 -1.06 6.37 -20.50
CA LEU A 97 -1.81 5.79 -21.61
C LEU A 97 -3.03 6.67 -21.89
N ASP A 98 -3.12 7.19 -23.10
CA ASP A 98 -4.27 7.95 -23.58
C ASP A 98 -4.87 7.27 -24.81
N LEU A 99 -6.10 6.81 -24.69
CA LEU A 99 -6.90 6.21 -25.76
C LEU A 99 -8.05 7.14 -26.16
N GLY A 100 -8.02 8.41 -25.77
CA GLY A 100 -9.13 9.34 -25.92
C GLY A 100 -10.30 8.98 -25.03
N GLN A 101 -10.01 8.43 -23.84
CA GLN A 101 -11.02 8.06 -22.85
C GLN A 101 -11.63 9.32 -22.18
N VAL A 102 -12.90 9.19 -21.81
CA VAL A 102 -13.57 10.17 -20.96
C VAL A 102 -14.02 9.50 -19.69
N PRO A 103 -13.82 10.14 -18.51
CA PRO A 103 -14.26 9.58 -17.23
C PRO A 103 -15.75 9.20 -17.27
N SER A 104 -16.06 8.03 -16.72
CA SER A 104 -17.44 7.53 -16.62
C SER A 104 -18.03 7.87 -15.25
N GLU A 105 -19.31 8.23 -15.22
CA GLU A 105 -20.09 8.39 -13.99
C GLU A 105 -20.52 7.04 -13.38
N LYS A 106 -20.33 5.94 -14.11
CA LYS A 106 -20.63 4.61 -13.60
C LYS A 106 -19.58 4.16 -12.58
N THR A 107 -20.04 3.49 -11.54
CA THR A 107 -19.15 2.78 -10.62
C THR A 107 -18.44 1.63 -11.36
N THR A 108 -17.26 1.22 -10.87
CA THR A 108 -16.42 0.21 -11.55
C THR A 108 -17.16 -1.11 -11.82
N ASP A 109 -17.98 -1.57 -10.87
CA ASP A 109 -18.81 -2.78 -11.04
C ASP A 109 -19.83 -2.65 -12.16
N LYS A 110 -20.50 -1.51 -12.27
CA LYS A 110 -21.46 -1.22 -13.36
C LYS A 110 -20.76 -1.06 -14.70
N LEU A 111 -19.58 -0.43 -14.71
CA LEU A 111 -18.78 -0.27 -15.91
C LEU A 111 -18.28 -1.63 -16.44
N LEU A 112 -17.77 -2.47 -15.53
CA LEU A 112 -17.34 -3.84 -15.88
C LEU A 112 -18.51 -4.69 -16.40
N LYS A 113 -19.68 -4.60 -15.76
CA LYS A 113 -20.88 -5.29 -16.24
C LYS A 113 -21.26 -4.83 -17.64
N ALA A 114 -21.30 -3.51 -17.89
CA ALA A 114 -21.63 -2.95 -19.18
C ALA A 114 -20.60 -3.35 -20.27
N TYR A 115 -19.33 -3.44 -19.92
CA TYR A 115 -18.27 -3.93 -20.80
C TYR A 115 -18.53 -5.39 -21.19
N ASN A 116 -18.83 -6.26 -20.21
CA ASN A 116 -19.01 -7.69 -20.42
C ASN A 116 -20.30 -8.02 -21.21
N ASP A 117 -21.39 -7.29 -21.01
CA ASP A 117 -22.66 -7.50 -21.70
C ASP A 117 -22.77 -6.74 -23.04
N GLY A 118 -21.73 -5.97 -23.39
CA GLY A 118 -21.66 -5.22 -24.66
C GLY A 118 -22.47 -3.93 -24.68
N SER A 119 -23.04 -3.49 -23.54
CA SER A 119 -23.83 -2.25 -23.44
C SER A 119 -22.98 -1.00 -23.20
N ALA A 120 -21.68 -1.16 -22.91
CA ALA A 120 -20.76 -0.04 -22.73
C ALA A 120 -20.56 0.72 -24.05
N SER A 121 -20.61 2.05 -24.00
CA SER A 121 -20.16 2.89 -25.10
C SER A 121 -18.67 2.71 -25.40
N GLU A 122 -18.23 3.16 -26.57
CA GLU A 122 -16.81 3.11 -26.93
C GLU A 122 -15.93 3.88 -25.94
N GLN A 123 -16.38 5.04 -25.47
CA GLN A 123 -15.67 5.85 -24.49
C GLN A 123 -15.57 5.16 -23.13
N GLU A 124 -16.63 4.50 -22.68
CA GLU A 124 -16.63 3.72 -21.45
C GLU A 124 -15.71 2.50 -21.54
N ARG A 125 -15.64 1.84 -22.68
CA ARG A 125 -14.67 0.75 -22.91
C ARG A 125 -13.24 1.25 -22.80
N ARG A 126 -12.89 2.33 -23.52
CA ARG A 126 -11.57 2.95 -23.46
C ARG A 126 -11.21 3.38 -22.03
N TYR A 127 -12.17 3.96 -21.32
CA TYR A 127 -11.96 4.37 -19.93
C TYR A 127 -11.64 3.17 -19.02
N LEU A 128 -12.39 2.08 -19.12
CA LEU A 128 -12.12 0.85 -18.38
C LEU A 128 -10.76 0.24 -18.72
N GLU A 129 -10.40 0.19 -20.02
CA GLU A 129 -9.12 -0.36 -20.48
C GLU A 129 -7.93 0.45 -19.94
N VAL A 130 -8.00 1.79 -20.01
CA VAL A 130 -6.98 2.66 -19.43
C VAL A 130 -6.91 2.50 -17.91
N MET A 131 -8.06 2.42 -17.23
CA MET A 131 -8.12 2.22 -15.79
C MET A 131 -7.49 0.89 -15.39
N LEU A 132 -7.76 -0.20 -16.09
CA LEU A 132 -7.16 -1.52 -15.83
C LEU A 132 -5.63 -1.51 -16.06
N PHE A 133 -5.18 -0.88 -17.14
CA PHE A 133 -3.75 -0.71 -17.39
C PHE A 133 -3.06 0.08 -16.27
N GLN A 134 -3.62 1.22 -15.88
CA GLN A 134 -3.05 2.06 -14.82
C GLN A 134 -3.12 1.38 -13.45
N TYR A 135 -4.19 0.64 -13.18
CA TYR A 135 -4.31 -0.13 -11.94
C TYR A 135 -3.30 -1.28 -11.88
N GLY A 136 -3.09 -2.00 -12.99
CA GLY A 136 -2.04 -3.02 -13.06
C GLY A 136 -0.64 -2.44 -12.82
N ARG A 137 -0.35 -1.25 -13.37
CA ARG A 137 0.89 -0.53 -13.08
C ARG A 137 0.99 -0.15 -11.60
N TYR A 138 -0.11 0.34 -11.01
CA TYR A 138 -0.17 0.66 -9.58
C TYR A 138 0.25 -0.54 -8.74
N LEU A 139 -0.39 -1.68 -8.93
CA LEU A 139 -0.08 -2.91 -8.20
C LEU A 139 1.37 -3.39 -8.40
N THR A 140 1.90 -3.27 -9.62
CA THR A 140 3.28 -3.66 -9.94
C THR A 140 4.29 -2.76 -9.21
N ILE A 141 4.09 -1.46 -9.20
CA ILE A 141 4.95 -0.50 -8.50
C ILE A 141 4.92 -0.76 -6.99
N GLU A 142 3.74 -1.01 -6.41
CA GLU A 142 3.60 -1.28 -4.97
C GLU A 142 4.30 -2.57 -4.53
N SER A 143 4.36 -3.58 -5.40
CA SER A 143 4.90 -4.90 -5.04
C SER A 143 6.34 -5.15 -5.46
N SER A 144 6.85 -4.46 -6.47
CA SER A 144 8.05 -4.94 -7.19
C SER A 144 8.96 -3.81 -7.66
N ARG A 145 8.98 -2.68 -6.96
CA ARG A 145 9.86 -1.56 -7.28
C ARG A 145 11.27 -1.77 -6.71
N GLU A 146 12.24 -1.12 -7.33
CA GLU A 146 13.59 -1.02 -6.78
C GLU A 146 13.56 -0.36 -5.40
N THR A 147 14.30 -0.93 -4.47
CA THR A 147 14.48 -0.39 -3.12
C THR A 147 15.81 0.32 -3.00
N PRO A 148 15.90 1.39 -2.19
CA PRO A 148 17.17 2.05 -1.92
C PRO A 148 18.23 1.06 -1.39
N GLU A 149 19.49 1.24 -1.81
CA GLU A 149 20.61 0.39 -1.38
C GLU A 149 20.87 0.44 0.14
N ASP A 150 20.45 1.51 0.78
CA ASP A 150 20.62 1.76 2.22
C ASP A 150 19.57 1.06 3.09
N ASP A 151 18.55 0.43 2.50
CA ASP A 151 17.57 -0.37 3.22
C ASP A 151 17.68 -1.88 2.87
N PRO A 152 18.63 -2.61 3.46
CA PRO A 152 18.84 -4.03 3.14
C PRO A 152 17.67 -4.93 3.60
N SER A 153 16.75 -4.41 4.41
CA SER A 153 15.55 -5.15 4.84
C SER A 153 14.48 -5.22 3.76
N ARG A 154 14.60 -4.40 2.71
CA ARG A 154 13.67 -4.32 1.58
C ARG A 154 14.37 -4.92 0.38
N ALA A 155 14.14 -6.19 0.11
CA ALA A 155 14.69 -6.82 -1.07
C ALA A 155 13.98 -6.28 -2.32
N THR A 156 14.77 -5.86 -3.32
CA THR A 156 14.23 -5.66 -4.67
C THR A 156 13.85 -7.02 -5.23
N LEU A 157 12.56 -7.27 -5.33
CA LEU A 157 12.01 -8.51 -5.86
C LEU A 157 11.31 -8.23 -7.20
N PRO A 158 11.52 -9.07 -8.21
CA PRO A 158 10.71 -9.01 -9.41
C PRO A 158 9.26 -9.37 -9.10
N SER A 159 8.33 -8.81 -9.84
CA SER A 159 6.95 -9.27 -9.81
C SER A 159 6.89 -10.74 -10.18
N ASN A 160 6.18 -11.55 -9.40
CA ASN A 160 5.96 -12.93 -9.77
C ASN A 160 4.95 -13.02 -10.92
N LEU A 161 4.89 -14.18 -11.58
CA LEU A 161 4.06 -14.38 -12.78
C LEU A 161 2.56 -14.13 -12.52
N GLN A 162 2.10 -14.44 -11.33
CA GLN A 162 0.68 -14.34 -10.93
C GLN A 162 0.36 -13.06 -10.15
N GLY A 163 1.38 -12.35 -9.65
CA GLY A 163 1.20 -11.28 -8.69
C GLY A 163 0.90 -11.83 -7.28
N ILE A 164 0.75 -10.92 -6.33
CA ILE A 164 0.38 -11.26 -4.92
C ILE A 164 -1.13 -11.10 -4.68
N TRP A 165 -1.87 -10.78 -5.70
CA TRP A 165 -3.29 -10.41 -5.69
C TRP A 165 -4.20 -11.42 -6.39
N VAL A 166 -3.79 -12.66 -6.43
CA VAL A 166 -4.60 -13.78 -6.94
C VAL A 166 -5.50 -14.33 -5.84
#